data_dbf8c9d3fcb6d054efd64ea938fb204e
#
_entry.id   dbf8c9d3fcb6d054efd64ea938fb204e
#
_cell.length_a   1.000
_cell.length_b   1.000
_cell.length_c   1.000
_cell.angle_alpha   90.00
_cell.angle_beta   90.00
_cell.angle_gamma   90.00
#
_symmetry.space_group_name_H-M   'P 1'
#
loop_
_entity.id
_entity.type
_entity.pdbx_description
1 polymer ?
#
loop_
_entity_poly.entity_id
_entity_poly.type
_entity_poly.pdbx_seq_one_letter_code
_entity_poly.pdbx_strand_id
1 'polypeptide(L)'
;MASIFIVDDEENLHQIYKALFTMKGHTVIGSAFDGDEAVQLFLKMDPKPDVIIMDHRMPRMDGISATKMIQEISAYSKIIFVSADETIRSEAMEAGAAVFQVKPVRAKELFKIIETITEEN
;
A
#
# COMPACT_ATOMS: atom_id res chain seq x y z
N MET A 1 6.98 -14.56 -0.90
CA MET A 1 6.58 -13.93 -2.18
C MET A 1 5.21 -13.34 -2.10
N ALA A 2 5.08 -12.08 -2.43
CA ALA A 2 3.80 -11.40 -2.30
C ALA A 2 3.49 -10.63 -3.58
N SER A 3 2.19 -10.46 -3.87
CA SER A 3 1.75 -9.57 -4.93
C SER A 3 1.49 -8.21 -4.29
N ILE A 4 2.01 -7.15 -4.90
CA ILE A 4 2.04 -5.83 -4.30
C ILE A 4 1.43 -4.80 -5.24
N PHE A 5 0.55 -3.96 -4.68
CA PHE A 5 -0.07 -2.84 -5.37
C PHE A 5 0.46 -1.56 -4.74
N ILE A 6 1.04 -0.68 -5.54
CA ILE A 6 1.67 0.54 -5.04
C ILE A 6 0.79 1.74 -5.35
N VAL A 7 0.45 2.52 -4.33
CA VAL A 7 -0.38 3.71 -4.46
C VAL A 7 0.38 4.90 -3.90
N ASP A 8 0.85 5.76 -4.78
CA ASP A 8 1.66 6.93 -4.41
C ASP A 8 1.61 7.90 -5.58
N ASP A 9 1.60 9.20 -5.32
CA ASP A 9 1.51 10.16 -6.41
C ASP A 9 2.88 10.51 -7.03
N GLU A 10 3.97 9.98 -6.47
CA GLU A 10 5.31 10.22 -6.99
C GLU A 10 5.77 9.07 -7.87
N GLU A 11 5.95 9.36 -9.14
CA GLU A 11 6.36 8.32 -10.09
C GLU A 11 7.73 7.73 -9.76
N ASN A 12 8.64 8.55 -9.28
CA ASN A 12 9.97 8.07 -8.90
C ASN A 12 9.90 6.99 -7.83
N LEU A 13 9.00 7.15 -6.87
CA LEU A 13 8.84 6.15 -5.81
C LEU A 13 8.32 4.83 -6.36
N HIS A 14 7.42 4.88 -7.34
CA HIS A 14 6.94 3.66 -7.99
C HIS A 14 8.09 2.88 -8.60
N GLN A 15 8.99 3.58 -9.28
CA GLN A 15 10.12 2.92 -9.93
C GLN A 15 11.05 2.29 -8.90
N ILE A 16 11.33 3.02 -7.82
CA ILE A 16 12.20 2.54 -6.76
C ILE A 16 11.60 1.31 -6.09
N TYR A 17 10.33 1.40 -5.69
CA TYR A 17 9.66 0.27 -5.05
C TYR A 17 9.61 -0.94 -5.96
N LYS A 18 9.27 -0.72 -7.22
CA LYS A 18 9.17 -1.82 -8.17
C LYS A 18 10.48 -2.58 -8.31
N ALA A 19 11.59 -1.84 -8.42
CA ALA A 19 12.91 -2.44 -8.52
C ALA A 19 13.25 -3.22 -7.25
N LEU A 20 13.01 -2.62 -6.09
CA LEU A 20 13.34 -3.23 -4.82
C LEU A 20 12.52 -4.49 -4.56
N PHE A 21 11.22 -4.42 -4.79
CA PHE A 21 10.35 -5.57 -4.53
C PHE A 21 10.66 -6.71 -5.49
N THR A 22 10.93 -6.39 -6.76
CA THR A 22 11.27 -7.41 -7.74
C THR A 22 12.55 -8.13 -7.35
N MET A 23 13.53 -7.39 -6.85
CA MET A 23 14.78 -7.98 -6.36
C MET A 23 14.54 -9.00 -5.26
N LYS A 24 13.54 -8.76 -4.44
CA LYS A 24 13.22 -9.64 -3.32
C LYS A 24 12.27 -10.77 -3.69
N GLY A 25 11.91 -10.88 -4.95
CA GLY A 25 11.04 -11.95 -5.39
C GLY A 25 9.56 -11.67 -5.29
N HIS A 26 9.19 -10.43 -4.98
CA HIS A 26 7.77 -10.03 -4.97
C HIS A 26 7.37 -9.57 -6.36
N THR A 27 6.07 -9.58 -6.63
CA THR A 27 5.53 -9.16 -7.92
C THR A 27 4.69 -7.90 -7.71
N VAL A 28 5.05 -6.81 -8.41
CA VAL A 28 4.24 -5.60 -8.40
C VAL A 28 3.19 -5.74 -9.47
N ILE A 29 1.93 -5.86 -9.05
CA ILE A 29 0.82 -6.15 -9.96
C ILE A 29 0.02 -4.92 -10.36
N GLY A 30 0.32 -3.77 -9.78
CA GLY A 30 -0.38 -2.55 -10.16
C GLY A 30 0.25 -1.33 -9.56
N SER A 31 -0.05 -0.18 -10.17
CA SER A 31 0.43 1.13 -9.74
C SER A 31 -0.71 2.11 -9.89
N ALA A 32 -0.97 2.90 -8.86
CA ALA A 32 -1.96 3.98 -8.90
C ALA A 32 -1.30 5.24 -8.38
N PHE A 33 -1.74 6.38 -8.89
CA PHE A 33 -1.11 7.67 -8.58
C PHE A 33 -2.02 8.59 -7.79
N ASP A 34 -3.22 8.14 -7.47
CA ASP A 34 -4.11 8.84 -6.54
C ASP A 34 -5.10 7.83 -5.98
N GLY A 35 -5.87 8.27 -4.98
CA GLY A 35 -6.76 7.36 -4.29
C GLY A 35 -7.93 6.88 -5.14
N ASP A 36 -8.41 7.72 -6.02
CA ASP A 36 -9.52 7.35 -6.90
C ASP A 36 -9.09 6.26 -7.87
N GLU A 37 -7.94 6.44 -8.49
CA GLU A 37 -7.38 5.44 -9.39
C GLU A 37 -7.13 4.14 -8.65
N ALA A 38 -6.66 4.23 -7.41
CA ALA A 38 -6.39 3.05 -6.59
C ALA A 38 -7.65 2.22 -6.40
N VAL A 39 -8.76 2.87 -6.05
CA VAL A 39 -10.03 2.17 -5.83
C VAL A 39 -10.52 1.54 -7.13
N GLN A 40 -10.45 2.28 -8.24
CA GLN A 40 -10.91 1.77 -9.53
C GLN A 40 -10.11 0.55 -9.97
N LEU A 41 -8.79 0.60 -9.83
CA LEU A 41 -7.93 -0.52 -10.20
C LEU A 41 -8.16 -1.71 -9.27
N PHE A 42 -8.31 -1.43 -7.97
CA PHE A 42 -8.51 -2.50 -6.99
C PHE A 42 -9.78 -3.29 -7.29
N LEU A 43 -10.83 -2.58 -7.67
CA LEU A 43 -12.11 -3.24 -8.04
C LEU A 43 -11.92 -4.27 -9.14
N LYS A 44 -11.02 -3.99 -10.08
CA LYS A 44 -10.80 -4.84 -11.25
C LYS A 44 -9.77 -5.94 -11.03
N MET A 45 -9.03 -5.86 -9.93
CA MET A 45 -8.00 -6.87 -9.66
C MET A 45 -8.61 -8.18 -9.23
N ASP A 46 -8.17 -9.26 -9.84
CA ASP A 46 -8.60 -10.61 -9.50
C ASP A 46 -7.49 -11.57 -9.89
N PRO A 47 -6.75 -12.13 -8.91
CA PRO A 47 -6.96 -12.01 -7.46
C PRO A 47 -6.54 -10.64 -6.93
N LYS A 48 -7.00 -10.34 -5.71
CA LYS A 48 -6.62 -9.11 -5.04
C LYS A 48 -5.16 -9.17 -4.61
N PRO A 49 -4.48 -8.01 -4.53
CA PRO A 49 -3.07 -8.02 -4.09
C PRO A 49 -2.94 -8.48 -2.65
N ASP A 50 -1.81 -9.10 -2.34
CA ASP A 50 -1.52 -9.49 -0.95
C ASP A 50 -1.27 -8.26 -0.10
N VAL A 51 -0.56 -7.28 -0.66
CA VAL A 51 -0.12 -6.09 0.07
C VAL A 51 -0.37 -4.85 -0.78
N ILE A 52 -0.81 -3.79 -0.12
CA ILE A 52 -0.94 -2.48 -0.76
C ILE A 52 -0.06 -1.49 0.00
N ILE A 53 0.82 -0.80 -0.72
CA ILE A 53 1.61 0.29 -0.14
C ILE A 53 0.81 1.57 -0.41
N MET A 54 0.32 2.21 0.64
CA MET A 54 -0.61 3.33 0.50
C MET A 54 -0.01 4.62 1.04
N ASP A 55 0.13 5.62 0.16
CA ASP A 55 0.50 6.97 0.54
C ASP A 55 -0.76 7.74 0.95
N HIS A 56 -0.61 8.85 1.69
CA HIS A 56 -1.76 9.62 2.14
C HIS A 56 -2.06 10.82 1.26
N ARG A 57 -1.09 11.70 1.08
CA ARG A 57 -1.33 12.96 0.37
C ARG A 57 -1.26 12.75 -1.12
N MET A 58 -2.43 12.64 -1.73
CA MET A 58 -2.57 12.41 -3.16
C MET A 58 -3.73 13.25 -3.66
N PRO A 59 -3.71 13.62 -4.96
CA PRO A 59 -4.86 14.36 -5.52
C PRO A 59 -6.10 13.47 -5.60
N ARG A 60 -7.23 14.09 -5.73
CA ARG A 60 -8.57 13.50 -5.92
C ARG A 60 -9.07 12.77 -4.68
N MET A 61 -8.35 11.78 -4.20
CA MET A 61 -8.77 11.03 -3.01
C MET A 61 -7.52 10.68 -2.23
N ASP A 62 -7.51 10.99 -0.93
CA ASP A 62 -6.34 10.71 -0.10
C ASP A 62 -6.30 9.23 0.32
N GLY A 63 -5.19 8.86 0.97
CA GLY A 63 -4.95 7.48 1.32
C GLY A 63 -5.90 6.91 2.36
N ILE A 64 -6.35 7.73 3.31
CA ILE A 64 -7.29 7.25 4.33
C ILE A 64 -8.63 6.92 3.68
N SER A 65 -9.12 7.80 2.82
CA SER A 65 -10.39 7.56 2.11
C SER A 65 -10.28 6.33 1.22
N ALA A 66 -9.17 6.20 0.49
CA ALA A 66 -8.95 5.04 -0.37
C ALA A 66 -8.90 3.75 0.45
N THR A 67 -8.21 3.78 1.60
CA THR A 67 -8.12 2.62 2.48
C THR A 67 -9.49 2.16 2.93
N LYS A 68 -10.35 3.11 3.35
CA LYS A 68 -11.69 2.77 3.78
C LYS A 68 -12.48 2.07 2.66
N MET A 69 -12.42 2.63 1.47
CA MET A 69 -13.16 2.06 0.34
C MET A 69 -12.62 0.70 -0.06
N ILE A 70 -11.30 0.56 -0.09
CA ILE A 70 -10.66 -0.70 -0.45
C ILE A 70 -11.05 -1.79 0.55
N GLN A 71 -11.01 -1.47 1.84
CA GLN A 71 -11.35 -2.46 2.87
C GLN A 71 -12.81 -2.86 2.82
N GLU A 72 -13.69 -1.97 2.37
CA GLU A 72 -15.10 -2.30 2.18
C GLU A 72 -15.30 -3.25 1.01
N ILE A 73 -14.48 -3.11 -0.03
CA ILE A 73 -14.55 -3.99 -1.19
C ILE A 73 -14.04 -5.38 -0.82
N SER A 74 -12.90 -5.46 -0.15
CA SER A 74 -12.30 -6.72 0.26
C SER A 74 -11.28 -6.46 1.37
N ALA A 75 -11.40 -7.19 2.45
CA ALA A 75 -10.46 -7.08 3.56
C ALA A 75 -9.26 -8.02 3.42
N TYR A 76 -9.13 -8.68 2.29
CA TYR A 76 -8.04 -9.63 2.08
C TYR A 76 -6.68 -8.95 2.05
N SER A 77 -6.56 -7.84 1.32
CA SER A 77 -5.28 -7.16 1.13
C SER A 77 -4.84 -6.46 2.41
N LYS A 78 -3.56 -6.61 2.74
CA LYS A 78 -2.99 -5.93 3.91
C LYS A 78 -2.42 -4.60 3.44
N ILE A 79 -2.85 -3.52 4.09
CA ILE A 79 -2.42 -2.19 3.70
C ILE A 79 -1.30 -1.71 4.61
N ILE A 80 -0.15 -1.41 4.02
CA ILE A 80 0.95 -0.76 4.72
C ILE A 80 0.82 0.72 4.37
N PHE A 81 0.42 1.50 5.36
CA PHE A 81 0.19 2.93 5.17
C PHE A 81 1.49 3.67 5.44
N VAL A 82 1.94 4.49 4.50
CA VAL A 82 3.22 5.18 4.60
C VAL A 82 2.98 6.67 4.47
N SER A 83 3.38 7.45 5.48
CA SER A 83 3.14 8.89 5.46
C SER A 83 4.21 9.63 6.25
N ALA A 84 4.52 10.85 5.83
CA ALA A 84 5.41 11.70 6.61
C ALA A 84 4.70 12.32 7.81
N ASP A 85 3.37 12.26 7.84
CA ASP A 85 2.55 12.88 8.88
C ASP A 85 2.12 11.85 9.90
N GLU A 86 2.79 11.83 11.03
CA GLU A 86 2.52 10.87 12.09
C GLU A 86 1.19 11.11 12.79
N THR A 87 0.65 12.31 12.65
CA THR A 87 -0.59 12.66 13.36
C THR A 87 -1.80 11.92 12.82
N ILE A 88 -1.72 11.34 11.64
CA ILE A 88 -2.85 10.62 11.04
C ILE A 88 -2.82 9.11 11.31
N ARG A 89 -1.89 8.66 12.16
CA ARG A 89 -1.73 7.23 12.44
C ARG A 89 -3.05 6.59 12.90
N SER A 90 -3.70 7.19 13.88
CA SER A 90 -4.96 6.64 14.43
C SER A 90 -6.02 6.51 13.36
N GLU A 91 -6.18 7.55 12.54
CA GLU A 91 -7.18 7.53 11.48
C GLU A 91 -6.87 6.45 10.44
N ALA A 92 -5.59 6.30 10.09
CA ALA A 92 -5.19 5.30 9.11
C ALA A 92 -5.48 3.90 9.62
N MET A 93 -5.16 3.65 10.89
CA MET A 93 -5.40 2.34 11.49
C MET A 93 -6.89 2.04 11.59
N GLU A 94 -7.68 3.05 11.97
CA GLU A 94 -9.14 2.90 12.04
C GLU A 94 -9.75 2.65 10.67
N ALA A 95 -9.14 3.22 9.63
CA ALA A 95 -9.61 3.02 8.27
C ALA A 95 -9.37 1.61 7.77
N GLY A 96 -8.47 0.87 8.41
CA GLY A 96 -8.21 -0.51 8.07
C GLY A 96 -6.78 -0.84 7.69
N ALA A 97 -5.84 0.09 7.90
CA ALA A 97 -4.43 -0.21 7.62
C ALA A 97 -3.93 -1.28 8.58
N ALA A 98 -3.11 -2.19 8.08
CA ALA A 98 -2.51 -3.22 8.91
C ALA A 98 -1.30 -2.68 9.66
N VAL A 99 -0.56 -1.78 9.02
CA VAL A 99 0.66 -1.20 9.58
C VAL A 99 0.75 0.25 9.15
N PHE A 100 1.29 1.10 10.01
CA PHE A 100 1.57 2.50 9.68
C PHE A 100 3.06 2.76 9.83
N GLN A 101 3.67 3.32 8.78
CA GLN A 101 5.10 3.65 8.79
C GLN A 101 5.29 5.12 8.48
N VAL A 102 6.23 5.74 9.18
CA VAL A 102 6.57 7.15 8.98
C VAL A 102 7.68 7.23 7.93
N LYS A 103 7.47 8.05 6.90
CA LYS A 103 8.50 8.27 5.88
C LYS A 103 9.69 9.04 6.47
N PRO A 104 10.89 8.77 6.02
CA PRO A 104 11.25 7.79 4.99
C PRO A 104 11.32 6.37 5.56
N VAL A 105 10.87 5.40 4.78
CA VAL A 105 10.90 4.00 5.20
C VAL A 105 12.06 3.33 4.49
N ARG A 106 12.90 2.65 5.24
CA ARG A 106 14.03 1.93 4.67
C ARG A 106 13.52 0.66 3.98
N ALA A 107 14.14 0.34 2.85
CA ALA A 107 13.76 -0.85 2.09
C ALA A 107 13.80 -2.10 2.96
N LYS A 108 14.83 -2.22 3.77
CA LYS A 108 15.01 -3.38 4.65
C LYS A 108 13.85 -3.53 5.62
N GLU A 109 13.40 -2.41 6.20
CA GLU A 109 12.27 -2.41 7.11
C GLU A 109 11.00 -2.83 6.39
N LEU A 110 10.80 -2.29 5.20
CA LEU A 110 9.61 -2.57 4.42
C LEU A 110 9.53 -4.05 4.05
N PHE A 111 10.66 -4.63 3.64
CA PHE A 111 10.72 -6.06 3.33
C PHE A 111 10.33 -6.90 4.54
N LYS A 112 10.82 -6.52 5.71
CA LYS A 112 10.54 -7.25 6.94
C LYS A 112 9.06 -7.18 7.30
N ILE A 113 8.47 -6.00 7.14
CA ILE A 113 7.04 -5.81 7.40
C ILE A 113 6.22 -6.70 6.47
N ILE A 114 6.55 -6.70 5.18
CA ILE A 114 5.83 -7.50 4.20
C ILE A 114 5.91 -8.98 4.57
N GLU A 115 7.09 -9.45 4.92
CA GLU A 115 7.28 -10.83 5.35
C GLU A 115 6.36 -11.17 6.52
N THR A 116 6.34 -10.28 7.52
CA THR A 116 5.59 -10.52 8.73
C THR A 116 4.09 -10.58 8.48
N ILE A 117 3.56 -9.61 7.72
CA ILE A 117 2.10 -9.52 7.54
C ILE A 117 1.56 -10.50 6.51
N THR A 118 2.42 -11.06 5.67
CA THR A 118 1.98 -12.04 4.68
C THR A 118 2.28 -13.46 5.08
N GLU A 119 2.92 -13.63 6.22
CA GLU A 119 3.25 -14.95 6.71
C GLU A 119 1.98 -15.67 7.14
N GLU A 120 1.81 -16.88 6.62
CA GLU A 120 0.65 -17.69 6.95
C GLU A 120 1.06 -18.75 7.93
N ASN A 121 0.48 -18.79 9.06
CA ASN A 121 0.91 -19.85 9.97
C ASN A 121 -0.13 -20.60 10.63
#